data_2ae046a660fb3ba85cf01620f805dd4e
#
_entry.id   2ae046a660fb3ba85cf01620f805dd4e
#
_cell.length_a   1.000
_cell.length_b   1.000
_cell.length_c   1.000
_cell.angle_alpha   90.00
_cell.angle_beta   90.00
_cell.angle_gamma   90.00
#
_symmetry.space_group_name_H-M   'P 1'
#
loop_
_entity.id
_entity.type
_entity.pdbx_description
1 polymer ?
#
loop_
_entity_poly.entity_id
_entity_poly.type
_entity_poly.pdbx_seq_one_letter_code
_entity_poly.pdbx_strand_id
1 'polypeptide(L)'
;MKEDIVANLTAKDDKSACAFAEKIISESKETDKWYKYFDDFVPLLNHPKSLVRNRALYILAANAQWDKENRFDDIIDGFLTHITDEKPITARQCIKALAQVGLAKPQYIPRILSSFKYADLSKYKDSMRPLIEKDMEETEKILQNFGLSN
;
A
#
# COMPACT_ATOMS: atom_id res chain seq x y z
N MET A 1 23.90 -2.55 -3.60
CA MET A 1 22.78 -1.80 -4.21
C MET A 1 21.49 -1.97 -3.43
N LYS A 2 20.97 -3.18 -3.26
CA LYS A 2 19.73 -3.38 -2.48
C LYS A 2 19.88 -3.00 -1.01
N GLU A 3 21.03 -3.23 -0.41
CA GLU A 3 21.29 -2.81 0.96
C GLU A 3 21.18 -1.29 1.11
N ASP A 4 21.63 -0.55 0.10
CA ASP A 4 21.53 0.91 0.11
C ASP A 4 20.08 1.36 0.01
N ILE A 5 19.26 0.65 -0.76
CA ILE A 5 17.85 0.98 -0.93
C ILE A 5 17.13 0.83 0.42
N VAL A 6 17.30 -0.32 1.08
CA VAL A 6 16.67 -0.56 2.38
C VAL A 6 17.21 0.42 3.42
N ALA A 7 18.53 0.65 3.46
CA ALA A 7 19.14 1.59 4.40
C ALA A 7 18.55 3.00 4.24
N ASN A 8 18.37 3.46 3.00
CA ASN A 8 17.81 4.78 2.74
C ASN A 8 16.34 4.88 3.12
N LEU A 9 15.57 3.80 2.90
CA LEU A 9 14.14 3.80 3.25
C LEU A 9 13.90 3.70 4.75
N THR A 10 14.87 3.17 5.51
CA THR A 10 14.77 3.00 6.96
C THR A 10 15.65 3.98 7.74
N ALA A 11 16.20 4.97 7.06
CA ALA A 11 17.09 5.96 7.68
C ALA A 11 16.39 6.72 8.81
N LYS A 12 17.16 7.11 9.83
CA LYS A 12 16.64 7.85 10.98
C LYS A 12 16.08 9.22 10.59
N ASP A 13 16.69 9.84 9.58
CA ASP A 13 16.17 11.10 9.05
C ASP A 13 14.95 10.82 8.18
N ASP A 14 13.77 10.99 8.75
CA ASP A 14 12.51 10.72 8.06
C ASP A 14 12.32 11.59 6.82
N LYS A 15 12.81 12.82 6.83
CA LYS A 15 12.70 13.71 5.69
C LYS A 15 13.43 13.15 4.48
N SER A 16 14.67 12.69 4.68
CA SER A 16 15.48 12.09 3.61
C SER A 16 14.88 10.78 3.15
N ALA A 17 14.43 9.94 4.08
CA ALA A 17 13.83 8.65 3.75
C ALA A 17 12.53 8.84 2.98
N CYS A 18 11.72 9.81 3.36
CA CYS A 18 10.48 10.14 2.67
C CYS A 18 10.76 10.62 1.24
N ALA A 19 11.74 11.51 1.07
CA ALA A 19 12.10 12.01 -0.25
C ALA A 19 12.56 10.88 -1.17
N PHE A 20 13.33 9.94 -0.63
CA PHE A 20 13.78 8.79 -1.40
C PHE A 20 12.61 7.89 -1.80
N ALA A 21 11.68 7.65 -0.88
CA ALA A 21 10.48 6.87 -1.19
C ALA A 21 9.64 7.54 -2.27
N GLU A 22 9.46 8.85 -2.18
CA GLU A 22 8.70 9.62 -3.17
C GLU A 22 9.35 9.53 -4.57
N LYS A 23 10.67 9.54 -4.61
CA LYS A 23 11.40 9.35 -5.87
C LYS A 23 11.09 7.97 -6.47
N ILE A 24 11.17 6.91 -5.65
CA ILE A 24 10.85 5.56 -6.13
C ILE A 24 9.42 5.48 -6.62
N ILE A 25 8.47 6.02 -5.87
CA ILE A 25 7.04 6.00 -6.22
C ILE A 25 6.81 6.73 -7.53
N SER A 26 7.37 7.92 -7.67
CA SER A 26 7.21 8.73 -8.87
C SER A 26 7.79 8.04 -10.10
N GLU A 27 9.00 7.51 -9.99
CA GLU A 27 9.64 6.79 -11.10
C GLU A 27 8.91 5.50 -11.44
N SER A 28 8.34 4.83 -10.44
CA SER A 28 7.60 3.58 -10.65
C SER A 28 6.28 3.79 -11.41
N LYS A 29 5.77 5.01 -11.46
CA LYS A 29 4.60 5.32 -12.29
C LYS A 29 4.93 5.25 -13.78
N GLU A 30 6.17 5.52 -14.13
CA GLU A 30 6.61 5.64 -15.52
C GLU A 30 7.45 4.47 -16.01
N THR A 31 8.18 3.80 -15.12
CA THR A 31 9.10 2.71 -15.51
C THR A 31 9.06 1.58 -14.50
N ASP A 32 9.51 0.39 -14.93
CA ASP A 32 9.59 -0.79 -14.09
C ASP A 32 10.96 -1.00 -13.42
N LYS A 33 11.81 0.03 -13.46
CA LYS A 33 13.20 -0.16 -12.99
C LYS A 33 13.33 -0.55 -11.52
N TRP A 34 12.33 -0.24 -10.70
CA TRP A 34 12.33 -0.59 -9.28
C TRP A 34 11.71 -1.96 -9.00
N TYR A 35 10.99 -2.54 -9.96
CA TYR A 35 10.31 -3.81 -9.76
C TYR A 35 11.26 -4.95 -9.38
N LYS A 36 12.49 -4.94 -9.89
CA LYS A 36 13.48 -5.97 -9.55
C LYS A 36 13.81 -6.03 -8.07
N TYR A 37 13.49 -4.98 -7.32
CA TYR A 37 13.70 -4.93 -5.87
C TYR A 37 12.41 -5.22 -5.09
N PHE A 38 11.37 -5.70 -5.76
CA PHE A 38 10.06 -5.95 -5.13
C PHE A 38 10.20 -6.76 -3.84
N ASP A 39 10.94 -7.86 -3.88
CA ASP A 39 11.11 -8.74 -2.72
C ASP A 39 11.89 -8.07 -1.58
N ASP A 40 12.67 -7.05 -1.87
CA ASP A 40 13.39 -6.28 -0.84
C ASP A 40 12.46 -5.27 -0.14
N PHE A 41 11.42 -4.79 -0.82
CA PHE A 41 10.44 -3.91 -0.21
C PHE A 41 9.43 -4.64 0.67
N VAL A 42 9.14 -5.91 0.36
CA VAL A 42 8.10 -6.68 1.05
C VAL A 42 8.30 -6.75 2.57
N PRO A 43 9.50 -7.05 3.09
CA PRO A 43 9.68 -7.12 4.55
C PRO A 43 9.40 -5.79 5.26
N LEU A 44 9.50 -4.67 4.56
CA LEU A 44 9.26 -3.35 5.15
C LEU A 44 7.79 -3.13 5.50
N LEU A 45 6.87 -3.95 4.96
CA LEU A 45 5.46 -3.92 5.35
C LEU A 45 5.28 -4.24 6.83
N ASN A 46 6.20 -4.99 7.43
CA ASN A 46 6.13 -5.39 8.84
C ASN A 46 7.17 -4.69 9.70
N HIS A 47 7.77 -3.62 9.19
CA HIS A 47 8.75 -2.86 9.95
C HIS A 47 8.10 -2.24 11.20
N PRO A 48 8.81 -2.21 12.35
CA PRO A 48 8.25 -1.63 13.58
C PRO A 48 7.84 -0.16 13.46
N LYS A 49 8.54 0.59 12.62
CA LYS A 49 8.27 2.02 12.42
C LYS A 49 7.17 2.22 11.37
N SER A 50 6.07 2.84 11.78
CA SER A 50 4.92 3.01 10.89
C SER A 50 5.24 3.84 9.65
N LEU A 51 6.13 4.82 9.76
CA LEU A 51 6.54 5.61 8.59
C LEU A 51 7.23 4.74 7.53
N VAL A 52 7.99 3.73 7.96
CA VAL A 52 8.59 2.78 7.00
C VAL A 52 7.51 1.91 6.36
N ARG A 53 6.53 1.45 7.14
CA ARG A 53 5.41 0.69 6.59
C ARG A 53 4.64 1.50 5.56
N ASN A 54 4.42 2.80 5.83
CA ASN A 54 3.75 3.68 4.87
C ASN A 54 4.50 3.76 3.54
N ARG A 55 5.81 3.89 3.59
CA ARG A 55 6.65 3.94 2.40
C ARG A 55 6.53 2.65 1.58
N ALA A 56 6.60 1.51 2.26
CA ALA A 56 6.50 0.21 1.61
C ALA A 56 5.15 0.01 0.92
N LEU A 57 4.06 0.41 1.57
CA LEU A 57 2.72 0.29 0.99
C LEU A 57 2.63 1.01 -0.35
N TYR A 58 3.09 2.24 -0.42
CA TYR A 58 3.00 3.03 -1.66
C TYR A 58 3.97 2.56 -2.73
N ILE A 59 5.17 2.15 -2.34
CA ILE A 59 6.15 1.64 -3.32
C ILE A 59 5.63 0.36 -3.96
N LEU A 60 5.13 -0.56 -3.14
CA LEU A 60 4.59 -1.83 -3.67
C LEU A 60 3.35 -1.58 -4.53
N ALA A 61 2.46 -0.69 -4.10
CA ALA A 61 1.28 -0.34 -4.88
C ALA A 61 1.66 0.24 -6.24
N ALA A 62 2.67 1.11 -6.29
CA ALA A 62 3.12 1.71 -7.55
C ALA A 62 3.73 0.66 -8.50
N ASN A 63 4.24 -0.44 -7.96
CA ASN A 63 4.84 -1.49 -8.75
C ASN A 63 3.88 -2.63 -9.10
N ALA A 64 2.64 -2.57 -8.62
CA ALA A 64 1.63 -3.57 -8.96
C ALA A 64 1.41 -3.66 -10.47
N GLN A 65 1.46 -2.53 -11.16
CA GLN A 65 1.27 -2.50 -12.62
C GLN A 65 2.36 -3.24 -13.39
N TRP A 66 3.53 -3.41 -12.80
CA TRP A 66 4.67 -4.09 -13.43
C TRP A 66 4.76 -5.56 -13.05
N ASP A 67 3.84 -6.05 -12.21
CA ASP A 67 3.92 -7.36 -11.57
C ASP A 67 3.45 -8.48 -12.49
N LYS A 68 4.14 -8.68 -13.58
CA LYS A 68 3.85 -9.75 -14.54
C LYS A 68 4.14 -11.15 -13.97
N GLU A 69 4.99 -11.20 -12.94
CA GLU A 69 5.36 -12.47 -12.30
C GLU A 69 4.38 -12.87 -11.20
N ASN A 70 3.35 -12.04 -10.94
CA ASN A 70 2.33 -12.28 -9.91
C ASN A 70 2.91 -12.45 -8.50
N ARG A 71 3.93 -11.67 -8.18
CA ARG A 71 4.51 -11.68 -6.83
C ARG A 71 3.53 -11.16 -5.79
N PHE A 72 2.56 -10.32 -6.20
CA PHE A 72 1.51 -9.84 -5.32
C PHE A 72 0.64 -10.97 -4.76
N ASP A 73 0.53 -12.10 -5.47
CA ASP A 73 -0.25 -13.24 -4.97
C ASP A 73 0.28 -13.70 -3.60
N ASP A 74 1.59 -13.63 -3.39
CA ASP A 74 2.20 -14.06 -2.14
C ASP A 74 2.06 -13.02 -1.02
N ILE A 75 1.81 -11.76 -1.34
CA ILE A 75 1.83 -10.69 -0.35
C ILE A 75 0.47 -10.02 -0.15
N ILE A 76 -0.52 -10.30 -1.00
CA ILE A 76 -1.79 -9.55 -0.93
C ILE A 76 -2.47 -9.69 0.43
N ASP A 77 -2.47 -10.87 1.02
CA ASP A 77 -3.10 -11.04 2.33
C ASP A 77 -2.37 -10.25 3.41
N GLY A 78 -1.04 -10.26 3.40
CA GLY A 78 -0.25 -9.45 4.33
C GLY A 78 -0.45 -7.96 4.11
N PHE A 79 -0.57 -7.53 2.86
CA PHE A 79 -0.85 -6.14 2.52
C PHE A 79 -2.19 -5.72 3.11
N LEU A 80 -3.22 -6.55 2.94
CA LEU A 80 -4.56 -6.27 3.42
C LEU A 80 -4.66 -6.18 4.95
N THR A 81 -3.75 -6.81 5.70
CA THR A 81 -3.77 -6.71 7.15
C THR A 81 -3.58 -5.27 7.64
N HIS A 82 -2.93 -4.43 6.83
CA HIS A 82 -2.68 -3.04 7.20
C HIS A 82 -3.91 -2.14 7.07
N ILE A 83 -5.02 -2.64 6.53
CA ILE A 83 -6.31 -1.93 6.58
C ILE A 83 -6.68 -1.63 8.03
N THR A 84 -6.30 -2.53 8.94
CA THR A 84 -6.52 -2.35 10.38
C THR A 84 -5.19 -2.28 11.13
N ASP A 85 -4.21 -1.59 10.56
CA ASP A 85 -2.90 -1.38 11.20
C ASP A 85 -3.08 -0.73 12.57
N GLU A 86 -2.16 -1.02 13.50
CA GLU A 86 -2.21 -0.42 14.84
C GLU A 86 -2.13 1.11 14.80
N LYS A 87 -1.52 1.67 13.74
CA LYS A 87 -1.45 3.12 13.55
C LYS A 87 -2.51 3.55 12.55
N PRO A 88 -3.46 4.41 12.97
CA PRO A 88 -4.57 4.79 12.08
C PRO A 88 -4.13 5.47 10.80
N ILE A 89 -3.03 6.23 10.82
CA ILE A 89 -2.53 6.86 9.61
C ILE A 89 -2.03 5.80 8.63
N THR A 90 -1.38 4.75 9.11
CA THR A 90 -0.94 3.63 8.25
C THR A 90 -2.14 2.90 7.67
N ALA A 91 -3.19 2.68 8.46
CA ALA A 91 -4.43 2.09 7.95
C ALA A 91 -4.98 2.91 6.79
N ARG A 92 -5.05 4.24 6.95
CA ARG A 92 -5.52 5.13 5.90
C ARG A 92 -4.65 5.06 4.65
N GLN A 93 -3.33 5.02 4.82
CA GLN A 93 -2.40 4.92 3.70
C GLN A 93 -2.60 3.60 2.95
N CYS A 94 -2.77 2.51 3.67
CA CYS A 94 -3.03 1.19 3.07
C CYS A 94 -4.30 1.22 2.22
N ILE A 95 -5.39 1.74 2.77
CA ILE A 95 -6.67 1.79 2.08
C ILE A 95 -6.56 2.60 0.78
N LYS A 96 -5.88 3.73 0.83
CA LYS A 96 -5.67 4.56 -0.37
C LYS A 96 -4.80 3.85 -1.40
N ALA A 97 -3.74 3.18 -0.96
CA ALA A 97 -2.85 2.45 -1.85
C ALA A 97 -3.57 1.29 -2.55
N LEU A 98 -4.59 0.71 -1.91
CA LEU A 98 -5.34 -0.40 -2.49
C LEU A 98 -6.15 0.00 -3.72
N ALA A 99 -6.47 1.28 -3.90
CA ALA A 99 -7.07 1.74 -5.15
C ALA A 99 -6.13 1.45 -6.32
N GLN A 100 -4.86 1.78 -6.15
CA GLN A 100 -3.85 1.55 -7.20
C GLN A 100 -3.61 0.06 -7.43
N VAL A 101 -3.53 -0.72 -6.35
CA VAL A 101 -3.35 -2.17 -6.46
C VAL A 101 -4.52 -2.80 -7.21
N GLY A 102 -5.75 -2.44 -6.86
CA GLY A 102 -6.95 -3.00 -7.51
C GLY A 102 -7.06 -2.62 -8.98
N LEU A 103 -6.69 -1.37 -9.33
CA LEU A 103 -6.71 -0.95 -10.74
C LEU A 103 -5.67 -1.70 -11.57
N ALA A 104 -4.50 -1.97 -10.97
CA ALA A 104 -3.43 -2.71 -11.67
C ALA A 104 -3.72 -4.21 -11.73
N LYS A 105 -4.39 -4.75 -10.72
CA LYS A 105 -4.67 -6.18 -10.58
C LYS A 105 -6.13 -6.39 -10.18
N PRO A 106 -7.05 -6.27 -11.16
CA PRO A 106 -8.50 -6.33 -10.87
C PRO A 106 -8.95 -7.64 -10.20
N GLN A 107 -8.17 -8.70 -10.32
CA GLN A 107 -8.50 -9.97 -9.67
C GLN A 107 -8.56 -9.86 -8.16
N TYR A 108 -7.94 -8.82 -7.56
CA TYR A 108 -7.97 -8.62 -6.11
C TYR A 108 -9.15 -7.75 -5.67
N ILE A 109 -9.89 -7.12 -6.59
CA ILE A 109 -10.98 -6.20 -6.20
C ILE A 109 -11.99 -6.85 -5.26
N PRO A 110 -12.52 -8.06 -5.55
CA PRO A 110 -13.47 -8.67 -4.60
C PRO A 110 -12.88 -8.88 -3.21
N ARG A 111 -11.62 -9.28 -3.14
CA ARG A 111 -10.94 -9.51 -1.86
C ARG A 111 -10.73 -8.20 -1.10
N ILE A 112 -10.36 -7.13 -1.81
CA ILE A 112 -10.19 -5.81 -1.21
C ILE A 112 -11.52 -5.32 -0.62
N LEU A 113 -12.59 -5.37 -1.41
CA LEU A 113 -13.89 -4.90 -0.96
C LEU A 113 -14.42 -5.72 0.21
N SER A 114 -14.21 -7.03 0.19
CA SER A 114 -14.57 -7.90 1.31
C SER A 114 -13.80 -7.52 2.57
N SER A 115 -12.51 -7.22 2.43
CA SER A 115 -11.68 -6.81 3.57
C SER A 115 -12.18 -5.51 4.19
N PHE A 116 -12.65 -4.56 3.38
CA PHE A 116 -13.25 -3.33 3.91
C PHE A 116 -14.54 -3.63 4.67
N LYS A 117 -15.41 -4.46 4.08
CA LYS A 117 -16.71 -4.79 4.68
C LYS A 117 -16.58 -5.41 6.07
N TYR A 118 -15.59 -6.27 6.27
CA TYR A 118 -15.43 -7.01 7.50
C TYR A 118 -14.35 -6.44 8.43
N ALA A 119 -13.79 -5.26 8.10
CA ALA A 119 -12.77 -4.65 8.93
C ALA A 119 -13.35 -4.22 10.29
N ASP A 120 -12.65 -4.54 11.37
CA ASP A 120 -13.03 -4.11 12.72
C ASP A 120 -12.27 -2.82 13.03
N LEU A 121 -13.00 -1.71 13.06
CA LEU A 121 -12.43 -0.39 13.31
C LEU A 121 -12.57 0.05 14.76
N SER A 122 -13.06 -0.83 15.65
CA SER A 122 -13.37 -0.47 17.03
C SER A 122 -12.17 0.01 17.84
N LYS A 123 -10.96 -0.41 17.47
CA LYS A 123 -9.73 0.01 18.16
C LYS A 123 -9.33 1.46 17.91
N TYR A 124 -9.90 2.09 16.88
CA TYR A 124 -9.54 3.46 16.55
C TYR A 124 -10.40 4.45 17.30
N LYS A 125 -9.79 5.63 17.59
CA LYS A 125 -10.50 6.72 18.27
C LYS A 125 -11.67 7.22 17.45
N ASP A 126 -12.68 7.76 18.11
CA ASP A 126 -13.87 8.32 17.47
C ASP A 126 -13.52 9.38 16.41
N SER A 127 -12.42 10.12 16.60
CA SER A 127 -12.00 11.14 15.66
C SER A 127 -11.39 10.55 14.38
N MET A 128 -10.91 9.30 14.44
CA MET A 128 -10.23 8.66 13.30
C MET A 128 -11.14 7.72 12.50
N ARG A 129 -12.10 7.05 13.16
CA ARG A 129 -12.96 6.10 12.46
C ARG A 129 -13.68 6.67 11.25
N PRO A 130 -14.32 7.86 11.35
CA PRO A 130 -15.00 8.41 10.17
C PRO A 130 -14.05 8.70 9.02
N LEU A 131 -12.80 9.08 9.30
CA LEU A 131 -11.81 9.32 8.25
C LEU A 131 -11.43 8.04 7.53
N ILE A 132 -11.26 6.96 8.28
CA ILE A 132 -10.93 5.64 7.72
C ILE A 132 -12.11 5.12 6.88
N GLU A 133 -13.34 5.26 7.40
CA GLU A 133 -14.54 4.86 6.68
C GLU A 133 -14.69 5.63 5.37
N LYS A 134 -14.40 6.93 5.40
CA LYS A 134 -14.44 7.75 4.19
C LYS A 134 -13.40 7.31 3.17
N ASP A 135 -12.19 7.00 3.62
CA ASP A 135 -11.15 6.49 2.73
C ASP A 135 -11.59 5.19 2.07
N MET A 136 -12.23 4.29 2.82
CA MET A 136 -12.78 3.04 2.28
C MET A 136 -13.84 3.32 1.22
N GLU A 137 -14.78 4.24 1.50
CA GLU A 137 -15.84 4.59 0.56
C GLU A 137 -15.26 5.13 -0.74
N GLU A 138 -14.27 6.00 -0.65
CA GLU A 138 -13.63 6.58 -1.83
C GLU A 138 -12.92 5.51 -2.66
N THR A 139 -12.19 4.61 -2.00
CA THR A 139 -11.50 3.52 -2.70
C THR A 139 -12.51 2.55 -3.33
N GLU A 140 -13.59 2.23 -2.60
CA GLU A 140 -14.66 1.39 -3.17
C GLU A 140 -15.23 1.98 -4.44
N LYS A 141 -15.49 3.29 -4.45
CA LYS A 141 -16.02 3.96 -5.63
C LYS A 141 -15.07 3.84 -6.82
N ILE A 142 -13.78 4.05 -6.58
CA ILE A 142 -12.77 3.92 -7.64
C ILE A 142 -12.78 2.51 -8.22
N LEU A 143 -12.79 1.50 -7.37
CA LEU A 143 -12.71 0.10 -7.80
C LEU A 143 -14.02 -0.37 -8.44
N GLN A 144 -15.16 0.07 -7.93
CA GLN A 144 -16.47 -0.27 -8.52
C GLN A 144 -16.65 0.38 -9.87
N ASN A 145 -16.24 1.64 -10.02
CA ASN A 145 -16.32 2.34 -11.30
C ASN A 145 -15.46 1.68 -12.36
N PHE A 146 -14.27 1.19 -11.97
CA PHE A 146 -13.43 0.43 -12.88
C PHE A 146 -14.15 -0.84 -13.37
N GLY A 147 -14.82 -1.56 -12.46
CA GLY A 147 -15.58 -2.76 -12.81
C GLY A 147 -16.72 -2.47 -13.77
N LEU A 148 -17.38 -1.30 -13.63
CA LEU A 148 -18.46 -0.90 -14.50
C LEU A 148 -17.96 -0.47 -15.88
N SER A 149 -16.73 0.05 -15.96
CA SER A 149 -16.14 0.52 -17.21
C SER A 149 -15.63 -0.61 -18.10
N ASN A 150 -15.51 -1.79 -17.54
CA ASN A 150 -15.04 -2.97 -18.24
C ASN A 150 -16.12 -4.05 -18.30
#